data_44d1920006d832a5703e2263e5cf4397
#
_entry.id   44d1920006d832a5703e2263e5cf4397
#
_cell.length_a   1.000
_cell.length_b   1.000
_cell.length_c   1.000
_cell.angle_alpha   90.00
_cell.angle_beta   90.00
_cell.angle_gamma   90.00
#
_symmetry.space_group_name_H-M   'P 1'
#
loop_
_entity.id
_entity.type
_entity.pdbx_description
1 polymer ?
#
loop_
_entity_poly.entity_id
_entity_poly.type
_entity_poly.pdbx_seq_one_letter_code
_entity_poly.pdbx_strand_id
1 'polypeptide(L)'
;MKELYTVIQQVKDLQKAGLKFVLATVVRVEGSAYRRPGARMLIAEDGNWWGGISGGCLEGDILKKAQLALFSHSYKTIIYDTREEDPFALGIGLGCQGVIEIHINPFQDQINALVDALKTHLEGNEAHTLKMHLSAHFQIELDDASASHGSEWSDDVFTEYLPAPMTVWVFGNQFDAQGFIQQASGLAWRVNWVGILSKMASHLIVQGRYSYEELWPVQSSDFLVMMTHDLEKDVKILEKLISASCRPAYVGILGPKKRFEKLQNHFKEDLVRLLPISAPIGLDIGAEGPEEIAISIMSEILSTKNNRNGQRLSLRDRAIHE
;
A
#
# COMPACT_ATOMS: atom_id res chain seq x y z
N MET A 1 -0.22 1.48 -2.77
CA MET A 1 -1.20 2.41 -2.14
C MET A 1 -0.74 3.87 -2.19
N LYS A 2 0.36 4.27 -1.52
CA LYS A 2 0.84 5.67 -1.53
C LYS A 2 1.03 6.24 -2.94
N GLU A 3 1.57 5.45 -3.86
CA GLU A 3 1.77 5.85 -5.25
C GLU A 3 0.44 6.17 -5.96
N LEU A 4 -0.61 5.39 -5.72
CA LEU A 4 -1.94 5.65 -6.28
C LEU A 4 -2.50 6.99 -5.77
N TYR A 5 -2.40 7.26 -4.46
CA TYR A 5 -2.78 8.56 -3.90
C TYR A 5 -1.99 9.71 -4.53
N THR A 6 -0.67 9.52 -4.74
CA THR A 6 0.17 10.53 -5.37
C THR A 6 -0.28 10.81 -6.80
N VAL A 7 -0.50 9.77 -7.62
CA VAL A 7 -0.98 9.93 -9.00
C VAL A 7 -2.32 10.66 -9.03
N ILE A 8 -3.29 10.24 -8.20
CA ILE A 8 -4.61 10.86 -8.13
C ILE A 8 -4.51 12.35 -7.75
N GLN A 9 -3.68 12.69 -6.75
CA GLN A 9 -3.53 14.06 -6.31
C GLN A 9 -2.86 14.93 -7.38
N GLN A 10 -1.79 14.43 -7.99
CA GLN A 10 -1.06 15.16 -9.00
C GLN A 10 -1.86 15.37 -10.29
N VAL A 11 -2.67 14.40 -10.71
CA VAL A 11 -3.61 14.60 -11.83
C VAL A 11 -4.56 15.76 -11.55
N LYS A 12 -5.15 15.82 -10.33
CA LYS A 12 -6.02 16.93 -9.93
C LYS A 12 -5.30 18.29 -9.96
N ASP A 13 -4.05 18.33 -9.50
CA ASP A 13 -3.28 19.56 -9.42
C ASP A 13 -2.86 20.05 -10.81
N LEU A 14 -2.47 19.15 -11.71
CA LEU A 14 -2.16 19.44 -13.11
C LEU A 14 -3.39 19.95 -13.88
N GLN A 15 -4.56 19.34 -13.66
CA GLN A 15 -5.82 19.79 -14.24
C GLN A 15 -6.16 21.23 -13.82
N LYS A 16 -6.02 21.54 -12.52
CA LYS A 16 -6.24 22.90 -12.00
C LYS A 16 -5.27 23.91 -12.60
N ALA A 17 -4.04 23.48 -12.87
CA ALA A 17 -3.02 24.31 -13.51
C ALA A 17 -3.21 24.45 -15.04
N GLY A 18 -4.11 23.65 -15.63
CA GLY A 18 -4.33 23.63 -17.08
C GLY A 18 -3.19 22.99 -17.87
N LEU A 19 -2.32 22.21 -17.20
CA LEU A 19 -1.19 21.52 -17.82
C LEU A 19 -1.61 20.17 -18.37
N LYS A 20 -1.06 19.82 -19.56
CA LYS A 20 -1.21 18.49 -20.13
C LYS A 20 -0.24 17.51 -19.46
N PHE A 21 -0.63 16.25 -19.46
CA PHE A 21 0.16 15.18 -18.84
C PHE A 21 -0.02 13.85 -19.55
N VAL A 22 0.88 12.93 -19.28
CA VAL A 22 0.94 11.56 -19.79
C VAL A 22 1.02 10.61 -18.62
N LEU A 23 0.40 9.46 -18.73
CA LEU A 23 0.58 8.37 -17.80
C LEU A 23 1.33 7.22 -18.47
N ALA A 24 2.51 6.90 -17.95
CA ALA A 24 3.24 5.70 -18.29
C ALA A 24 2.94 4.61 -17.25
N THR A 25 2.57 3.42 -17.72
CA THR A 25 2.22 2.26 -16.88
C THR A 25 3.05 1.05 -17.31
N VAL A 26 3.69 0.39 -16.36
CA VAL A 26 4.30 -0.93 -16.59
C VAL A 26 3.17 -1.94 -16.75
N VAL A 27 3.01 -2.51 -17.93
CA VAL A 27 1.91 -3.46 -18.24
C VAL A 27 2.38 -4.92 -18.20
N ARG A 28 3.67 -5.17 -18.47
CA ARG A 28 4.25 -6.52 -18.44
C ARG A 28 5.69 -6.49 -17.94
N VAL A 29 6.04 -7.54 -17.21
CA VAL A 29 7.41 -7.83 -16.79
C VAL A 29 7.67 -9.33 -16.96
N GLU A 30 8.75 -9.68 -17.66
CA GLU A 30 9.29 -11.03 -17.73
C GLU A 30 10.68 -11.04 -17.10
N GLY A 31 10.98 -12.04 -16.29
CA GLY A 31 12.25 -12.12 -15.57
C GLY A 31 12.35 -11.14 -14.39
N SER A 32 13.56 -10.60 -14.16
CA SER A 32 13.83 -9.72 -13.02
C SER A 32 13.67 -8.25 -13.38
N ALA A 33 12.80 -7.53 -12.66
CA ALA A 33 12.66 -6.09 -12.77
C ALA A 33 12.46 -5.46 -11.39
N TYR A 34 12.90 -4.20 -11.26
CA TYR A 34 12.77 -3.46 -10.00
C TYR A 34 11.31 -3.13 -9.67
N ARG A 35 10.49 -2.86 -10.70
CA ARG A 35 9.06 -2.55 -10.55
C ARG A 35 8.22 -3.67 -11.15
N ARG A 36 7.02 -3.81 -10.61
CA ARG A 36 6.01 -4.78 -11.09
C ARG A 36 5.04 -4.12 -12.07
N PRO A 37 4.31 -4.93 -12.87
CA PRO A 37 3.15 -4.43 -13.59
C PRO A 37 2.20 -3.68 -12.65
N GLY A 38 1.60 -2.59 -13.13
CA GLY A 38 0.82 -1.65 -12.33
C GLY A 38 1.62 -0.47 -11.79
N ALA A 39 2.96 -0.48 -11.86
CA ALA A 39 3.77 0.69 -11.54
C ALA A 39 3.51 1.83 -12.53
N ARG A 40 3.35 3.04 -12.02
CA ARG A 40 2.93 4.20 -12.81
C ARG A 40 3.88 5.38 -12.64
N MET A 41 4.03 6.15 -13.72
CA MET A 41 4.76 7.41 -13.76
C MET A 41 3.91 8.44 -14.47
N LEU A 42 3.47 9.47 -13.76
CA LEU A 42 2.76 10.62 -14.30
C LEU A 42 3.77 11.67 -14.73
N ILE A 43 3.66 12.17 -15.95
CA ILE A 43 4.62 13.09 -16.55
C ILE A 43 3.85 14.30 -17.10
N ALA A 44 4.17 15.50 -16.62
CA ALA A 44 3.58 16.74 -17.08
C ALA A 44 4.34 17.32 -18.29
N GLU A 45 3.68 18.17 -19.06
CA GLU A 45 4.27 18.83 -20.22
C GLU A 45 5.43 19.76 -19.87
N ASP A 46 5.49 20.27 -18.65
CA ASP A 46 6.58 21.11 -18.13
C ASP A 46 7.82 20.31 -17.72
N GLY A 47 7.77 18.97 -17.83
CA GLY A 47 8.87 18.05 -17.51
C GLY A 47 8.88 17.56 -16.07
N ASN A 48 7.97 18.01 -15.21
CA ASN A 48 7.81 17.43 -13.88
C ASN A 48 7.20 16.03 -13.96
N TRP A 49 7.59 15.15 -13.03
CA TRP A 49 7.01 13.79 -12.97
C TRP A 49 6.88 13.28 -11.53
N TRP A 50 5.98 12.30 -11.35
CA TRP A 50 5.71 11.63 -10.09
C TRP A 50 5.53 10.13 -10.30
N GLY A 51 5.94 9.34 -9.33
CA GLY A 51 5.99 7.87 -9.44
C GLY A 51 7.25 7.40 -10.16
N GLY A 52 7.29 6.14 -10.59
CA GLY A 52 8.44 5.56 -11.27
C GLY A 52 8.12 4.17 -11.83
N ILE A 53 8.78 3.83 -12.91
CA ILE A 53 8.59 2.60 -13.69
C ILE A 53 9.78 1.65 -13.61
N SER A 54 10.92 2.18 -13.16
CA SER A 54 12.16 1.43 -12.94
C SER A 54 12.84 1.93 -11.67
N GLY A 55 14.07 1.58 -11.43
CA GLY A 55 14.88 2.13 -10.33
C GLY A 55 15.69 3.37 -10.71
N GLY A 56 15.27 4.15 -11.69
CA GLY A 56 15.96 5.32 -12.22
C GLY A 56 16.58 5.11 -13.62
N CYS A 57 16.62 3.87 -14.09
CA CYS A 57 17.33 3.53 -15.33
C CYS A 57 16.57 3.91 -16.60
N LEU A 58 15.25 3.78 -16.62
CA LEU A 58 14.42 3.99 -17.82
C LEU A 58 13.69 5.34 -17.81
N GLU A 59 13.61 6.01 -16.68
CA GLU A 59 12.84 7.24 -16.50
C GLU A 59 13.25 8.34 -17.50
N GLY A 60 14.55 8.52 -17.73
CA GLY A 60 15.04 9.54 -18.66
C GLY A 60 14.64 9.30 -20.13
N ASP A 61 14.55 8.05 -20.58
CA ASP A 61 14.10 7.70 -21.92
C ASP A 61 12.58 7.80 -22.02
N ILE A 62 11.85 7.36 -21.00
CA ILE A 62 10.40 7.48 -20.92
C ILE A 62 9.96 8.94 -20.91
N LEU A 63 10.65 9.84 -20.24
CA LEU A 63 10.36 11.29 -20.28
C LEU A 63 10.39 11.81 -21.72
N LYS A 64 11.41 11.47 -22.52
CA LYS A 64 11.49 11.87 -23.93
C LYS A 64 10.35 11.29 -24.76
N LYS A 65 10.03 10.02 -24.57
CA LYS A 65 8.98 9.31 -25.29
C LYS A 65 7.58 9.81 -24.91
N ALA A 66 7.38 10.19 -23.65
CA ALA A 66 6.16 10.81 -23.17
C ALA A 66 5.91 12.17 -23.82
N GLN A 67 6.94 13.00 -23.93
CA GLN A 67 6.86 14.28 -24.65
C GLN A 67 6.45 14.08 -26.13
N LEU A 68 7.03 13.08 -26.80
CA LEU A 68 6.64 12.73 -28.17
C LEU A 68 5.19 12.22 -28.25
N ALA A 69 4.72 11.46 -27.26
CA ALA A 69 3.33 10.98 -27.20
C ALA A 69 2.34 12.14 -27.00
N LEU A 70 2.68 13.12 -26.15
CA LEU A 70 1.91 14.37 -26.01
C LEU A 70 1.80 15.12 -27.33
N PHE A 71 2.92 15.30 -28.04
CA PHE A 71 2.97 16.02 -29.30
C PHE A 71 2.20 15.30 -30.40
N SER A 72 2.40 13.99 -30.55
CA SER A 72 1.74 13.17 -31.59
C SER A 72 0.30 12.79 -31.26
N HIS A 73 -0.13 13.05 -30.01
CA HIS A 73 -1.43 12.66 -29.47
C HIS A 73 -1.76 11.18 -29.77
N SER A 74 -0.81 10.30 -29.47
CA SER A 74 -0.92 8.87 -29.77
C SER A 74 -0.34 8.00 -28.65
N TYR A 75 -0.95 6.83 -28.44
CA TYR A 75 -0.38 5.81 -27.53
C TYR A 75 0.99 5.33 -28.03
N LYS A 76 1.79 4.87 -27.09
CA LYS A 76 3.02 4.12 -27.36
C LYS A 76 3.17 3.00 -26.36
N THR A 77 3.39 1.78 -26.85
CA THR A 77 3.89 0.68 -26.02
C THR A 77 5.37 0.48 -26.34
N ILE A 78 6.20 0.48 -25.33
CA ILE A 78 7.65 0.41 -25.44
C ILE A 78 8.13 -0.82 -24.72
N ILE A 79 8.95 -1.61 -25.39
CA ILE A 79 9.56 -2.82 -24.87
C ILE A 79 11.02 -2.54 -24.59
N TYR A 80 11.47 -2.77 -23.36
CA TYR A 80 12.86 -2.78 -22.96
C TYR A 80 13.27 -4.21 -22.66
N ASP A 81 14.13 -4.79 -23.50
CA ASP A 81 14.76 -6.08 -23.25
C ASP A 81 16.14 -5.84 -22.62
N THR A 82 16.30 -6.26 -21.36
CA THR A 82 17.54 -6.08 -20.60
C THR A 82 18.27 -7.41 -20.36
N ARG A 83 17.89 -8.48 -21.09
CA ARG A 83 18.49 -9.80 -20.98
C ARG A 83 19.80 -9.94 -21.77
N GLU A 84 20.01 -9.08 -22.77
CA GLU A 84 21.25 -9.10 -23.55
C GLU A 84 22.43 -8.59 -22.71
N GLU A 85 23.55 -9.29 -22.82
CA GLU A 85 24.75 -9.09 -21.98
C GLU A 85 25.54 -7.79 -22.29
N ASP A 86 25.14 -6.98 -23.28
CA ASP A 86 25.83 -5.72 -23.54
C ASP A 86 25.21 -4.59 -22.69
N PRO A 87 25.82 -4.30 -21.50
CA PRO A 87 25.36 -3.23 -20.62
C PRO A 87 25.49 -1.85 -21.26
N PHE A 88 26.16 -1.74 -22.42
CA PHE A 88 26.41 -0.49 -23.13
C PHE A 88 25.51 -0.31 -24.36
N ALA A 89 24.81 -1.35 -24.84
CA ALA A 89 23.96 -1.27 -26.03
C ALA A 89 22.82 -0.23 -25.92
N LEU A 90 22.31 0.01 -24.68
CA LEU A 90 21.34 1.06 -24.36
C LEU A 90 21.95 2.25 -23.61
N GLY A 91 23.27 2.25 -23.38
CA GLY A 91 23.95 3.29 -22.55
C GLY A 91 23.50 3.30 -21.08
N ILE A 92 22.83 2.24 -20.62
CA ILE A 92 22.24 2.13 -19.28
C ILE A 92 22.72 0.81 -18.69
N GLY A 93 23.57 0.86 -17.67
CA GLY A 93 24.01 -0.32 -16.91
C GLY A 93 22.85 -0.90 -16.10
N LEU A 94 21.97 -1.66 -16.76
CA LEU A 94 20.80 -2.25 -16.15
C LEU A 94 21.20 -3.50 -15.35
N GLY A 95 21.12 -3.43 -14.03
CA GLY A 95 21.35 -4.59 -13.15
C GLY A 95 20.19 -5.59 -13.14
N CYS A 96 19.17 -5.40 -13.98
CA CYS A 96 18.00 -6.24 -14.11
C CYS A 96 18.11 -7.09 -15.37
N GLN A 97 17.75 -8.39 -15.29
CA GLN A 97 17.70 -9.31 -16.43
C GLN A 97 16.25 -9.65 -16.73
N GLY A 98 15.59 -8.83 -17.53
CA GLY A 98 14.17 -9.03 -17.84
C GLY A 98 13.70 -8.23 -19.04
N VAL A 99 12.44 -8.46 -19.41
CA VAL A 99 11.71 -7.66 -20.40
C VAL A 99 10.66 -6.83 -19.68
N ILE A 100 10.61 -5.54 -19.96
CA ILE A 100 9.66 -4.60 -19.38
C ILE A 100 8.88 -3.93 -20.49
N GLU A 101 7.55 -4.09 -20.48
CA GLU A 101 6.66 -3.37 -21.40
C GLU A 101 5.99 -2.21 -20.68
N ILE A 102 6.06 -1.02 -21.29
CA ILE A 102 5.52 0.21 -20.73
C ILE A 102 4.56 0.82 -21.72
N HIS A 103 3.31 1.00 -21.29
CA HIS A 103 2.29 1.70 -22.06
C HIS A 103 2.26 3.17 -21.69
N ILE A 104 2.35 4.05 -22.68
CA ILE A 104 2.30 5.52 -22.56
C ILE A 104 0.98 6.03 -23.08
N ASN A 105 0.16 6.61 -22.22
CA ASN A 105 -1.16 7.15 -22.53
C ASN A 105 -1.18 8.69 -22.41
N PRO A 106 -1.37 9.45 -23.50
CA PRO A 106 -1.47 10.91 -23.48
C PRO A 106 -2.93 11.43 -23.38
N PHE A 107 -3.94 10.56 -23.35
CA PHE A 107 -5.35 10.94 -23.41
C PHE A 107 -5.90 11.27 -22.01
N GLN A 108 -6.16 12.54 -21.78
CA GLN A 108 -6.57 13.08 -20.49
C GLN A 108 -7.86 12.42 -19.96
N ASP A 109 -8.86 12.25 -20.84
CA ASP A 109 -10.16 11.67 -20.46
C ASP A 109 -10.02 10.23 -19.94
N GLN A 110 -9.13 9.47 -20.57
CA GLN A 110 -8.84 8.09 -20.17
C GLN A 110 -8.08 8.02 -18.85
N ILE A 111 -7.11 8.93 -18.64
CA ILE A 111 -6.39 9.03 -17.39
C ILE A 111 -7.36 9.44 -16.27
N ASN A 112 -8.32 10.32 -16.56
CA ASN A 112 -9.34 10.73 -15.60
C ASN A 112 -10.25 9.56 -15.21
N ALA A 113 -10.70 8.77 -16.19
CA ALA A 113 -11.49 7.57 -15.93
C ALA A 113 -10.72 6.56 -15.03
N LEU A 114 -9.42 6.36 -15.30
CA LEU A 114 -8.57 5.55 -14.43
C LEU A 114 -8.47 6.14 -13.01
N VAL A 115 -8.24 7.44 -12.90
CA VAL A 115 -8.18 8.12 -11.59
C VAL A 115 -9.47 7.96 -10.81
N ASP A 116 -10.63 8.02 -11.46
CA ASP A 116 -11.93 7.85 -10.80
C ASP A 116 -12.15 6.39 -10.36
N ALA A 117 -11.76 5.40 -11.16
CA ALA A 117 -11.76 4.00 -10.75
C ALA A 117 -10.83 3.74 -9.55
N LEU A 118 -9.62 4.31 -9.56
CA LEU A 118 -8.68 4.21 -8.45
C LEU A 118 -9.19 4.90 -7.18
N LYS A 119 -9.89 6.03 -7.29
CA LYS A 119 -10.55 6.68 -6.14
C LYS A 119 -11.62 5.78 -5.56
N THR A 120 -12.51 5.22 -6.39
CA THR A 120 -13.56 4.30 -5.96
C THR A 120 -12.94 3.12 -5.20
N HIS A 121 -11.87 2.52 -5.73
CA HIS A 121 -11.12 1.49 -5.02
C HIS A 121 -10.58 1.96 -3.68
N LEU A 122 -9.93 3.14 -3.64
CA LEU A 122 -9.33 3.68 -2.42
C LEU A 122 -10.36 4.15 -1.39
N GLU A 123 -11.58 4.43 -1.74
CA GLU A 123 -12.70 4.76 -0.84
C GLU A 123 -13.38 3.51 -0.28
N GLY A 124 -13.35 2.40 -1.03
CA GLY A 124 -13.86 1.10 -0.62
C GLY A 124 -12.97 0.37 0.40
N ASN A 125 -13.41 -0.76 0.91
CA ASN A 125 -12.67 -1.62 1.85
C ASN A 125 -12.30 -2.97 1.24
N GLU A 126 -12.69 -3.21 -0.01
CA GLU A 126 -12.54 -4.48 -0.69
C GLU A 126 -11.37 -4.46 -1.69
N ALA A 127 -10.91 -5.64 -2.06
CA ALA A 127 -9.97 -5.81 -3.15
C ALA A 127 -10.73 -5.77 -4.49
N HIS A 128 -10.11 -5.19 -5.50
CA HIS A 128 -10.71 -5.10 -6.84
C HIS A 128 -9.78 -5.65 -7.90
N THR A 129 -10.36 -6.05 -9.02
CA THR A 129 -9.66 -6.29 -10.28
C THR A 129 -9.94 -5.11 -11.20
N LEU A 130 -8.90 -4.37 -11.56
CA LEU A 130 -8.95 -3.29 -12.52
C LEU A 130 -8.58 -3.82 -13.90
N LYS A 131 -9.49 -3.70 -14.88
CA LYS A 131 -9.23 -4.02 -16.27
C LYS A 131 -9.21 -2.74 -17.09
N MET A 132 -8.18 -2.55 -17.89
CA MET A 132 -8.00 -1.42 -18.78
C MET A 132 -7.82 -1.90 -20.21
N HIS A 133 -8.77 -1.56 -21.09
CA HIS A 133 -8.66 -1.75 -22.52
C HIS A 133 -7.87 -0.59 -23.12
N LEU A 134 -6.63 -0.81 -23.50
CA LEU A 134 -5.68 0.25 -23.93
C LEU A 134 -5.65 0.45 -25.45
N SER A 135 -6.74 0.10 -26.13
CA SER A 135 -6.94 0.29 -27.57
C SER A 135 -7.76 1.54 -27.89
N ALA A 136 -8.10 1.72 -29.17
CA ALA A 136 -8.99 2.81 -29.61
C ALA A 136 -10.38 2.81 -28.94
N HIS A 137 -10.81 1.66 -28.43
CA HIS A 137 -12.02 1.51 -27.61
C HIS A 137 -11.65 1.43 -26.12
N PHE A 138 -11.04 2.48 -25.62
CA PHE A 138 -10.64 2.56 -24.22
C PHE A 138 -11.85 2.35 -23.30
N GLN A 139 -11.72 1.38 -22.40
CA GLN A 139 -12.71 1.06 -21.37
C GLN A 139 -12.00 0.70 -20.07
N ILE A 140 -12.57 1.11 -18.96
CA ILE A 140 -12.13 0.71 -17.64
C ILE A 140 -13.26 -0.04 -16.94
N GLU A 141 -12.93 -1.18 -16.38
CA GLU A 141 -13.81 -1.99 -15.54
C GLU A 141 -13.15 -2.14 -14.17
N LEU A 142 -13.92 -2.00 -13.12
CA LEU A 142 -13.50 -2.22 -11.74
C LEU A 142 -14.46 -3.22 -11.11
N ASP A 143 -14.01 -4.46 -11.00
CA ASP A 143 -14.79 -5.58 -10.49
C ASP A 143 -14.30 -5.98 -9.09
N ASP A 144 -15.18 -6.59 -8.29
CA ASP A 144 -14.76 -7.22 -7.05
C ASP A 144 -13.77 -8.36 -7.35
N ALA A 145 -12.67 -8.39 -6.62
CA ALA A 145 -11.65 -9.40 -6.85
C ALA A 145 -12.11 -10.76 -6.31
N SER A 146 -12.28 -11.73 -7.19
CA SER A 146 -12.61 -13.11 -6.80
C SER A 146 -11.43 -13.91 -6.26
N ALA A 147 -10.19 -13.49 -6.56
CA ALA A 147 -8.95 -14.09 -6.06
C ALA A 147 -7.78 -13.11 -6.19
N SER A 148 -6.74 -13.28 -5.36
CA SER A 148 -5.50 -12.51 -5.44
C SER A 148 -4.64 -13.05 -6.59
N HIS A 149 -4.84 -12.53 -7.78
CA HIS A 149 -3.99 -12.83 -8.92
C HIS A 149 -3.11 -11.62 -9.20
N GLY A 150 -1.96 -11.84 -9.82
CA GLY A 150 -1.07 -10.77 -10.26
C GLY A 150 -1.67 -9.90 -11.36
N SER A 151 -0.83 -9.14 -12.04
CA SER A 151 -1.23 -8.38 -13.22
C SER A 151 -1.03 -9.21 -14.48
N GLU A 152 -1.91 -9.05 -15.46
CA GLU A 152 -1.87 -9.73 -16.75
C GLU A 152 -2.00 -8.73 -17.89
N TRP A 153 -1.29 -8.98 -18.98
CA TRP A 153 -1.34 -8.20 -20.21
C TRP A 153 -1.56 -9.11 -21.41
N SER A 154 -2.69 -8.98 -22.09
CA SER A 154 -3.00 -9.72 -23.32
C SER A 154 -4.01 -8.95 -24.16
N ASP A 155 -3.87 -9.00 -25.49
CA ASP A 155 -4.83 -8.43 -26.47
C ASP A 155 -5.21 -6.97 -26.18
N ASP A 156 -4.24 -6.13 -25.85
CA ASP A 156 -4.42 -4.73 -25.42
C ASP A 156 -5.27 -4.53 -24.17
N VAL A 157 -5.48 -5.58 -23.37
CA VAL A 157 -6.13 -5.52 -22.06
C VAL A 157 -5.10 -5.70 -20.95
N PHE A 158 -5.01 -4.71 -20.09
CA PHE A 158 -4.21 -4.79 -18.87
C PHE A 158 -5.12 -5.05 -17.66
N THR A 159 -4.91 -6.17 -17.01
CA THR A 159 -5.63 -6.55 -15.79
C THR A 159 -4.69 -6.41 -14.59
N GLU A 160 -5.14 -5.73 -13.56
CA GLU A 160 -4.36 -5.49 -12.33
C GLU A 160 -5.19 -5.83 -11.10
N TYR A 161 -4.62 -6.64 -10.20
CA TYR A 161 -5.19 -6.86 -8.88
C TYR A 161 -4.82 -5.69 -7.95
N LEU A 162 -5.83 -5.02 -7.43
CA LEU A 162 -5.73 -3.96 -6.44
C LEU A 162 -6.11 -4.53 -5.06
N PRO A 163 -5.14 -4.77 -4.16
CA PRO A 163 -5.45 -5.31 -2.84
C PRO A 163 -6.25 -4.31 -2.01
N ALA A 164 -7.12 -4.81 -1.15
CA ALA A 164 -7.89 -3.97 -0.23
C ALA A 164 -7.01 -2.92 0.48
N PRO A 165 -7.46 -1.66 0.58
CA PRO A 165 -6.77 -0.64 1.33
C PRO A 165 -6.56 -1.07 2.78
N MET A 166 -5.35 -0.83 3.30
CA MET A 166 -5.00 -1.27 4.63
C MET A 166 -5.57 -0.34 5.69
N THR A 167 -6.41 -0.87 6.56
CA THR A 167 -6.99 -0.15 7.71
C THR A 167 -6.36 -0.64 9.02
N VAL A 168 -5.90 0.31 9.82
CA VAL A 168 -5.28 0.03 11.13
C VAL A 168 -6.02 0.81 12.22
N TRP A 169 -6.43 0.12 13.26
CA TRP A 169 -7.02 0.69 14.47
C TRP A 169 -5.94 0.83 15.53
N VAL A 170 -5.70 2.03 16.01
CA VAL A 170 -4.69 2.34 17.03
C VAL A 170 -5.37 2.73 18.33
N PHE A 171 -5.13 1.96 19.39
CA PHE A 171 -5.71 2.18 20.71
C PHE A 171 -4.66 2.76 21.66
N GLY A 172 -4.83 3.98 22.08
CA GLY A 172 -3.93 4.68 23.00
C GLY A 172 -3.70 6.14 22.63
N ASN A 173 -3.14 6.93 23.57
CA ASN A 173 -2.87 8.35 23.38
C ASN A 173 -1.39 8.72 23.65
N GLN A 174 -0.54 7.75 23.94
CA GLN A 174 0.85 8.00 24.31
C GLN A 174 1.73 8.30 23.08
N PHE A 175 2.97 8.67 23.32
CA PHE A 175 3.92 9.08 22.27
C PHE A 175 4.15 7.99 21.20
N ASP A 176 4.22 6.75 21.63
CA ASP A 176 4.38 5.59 20.76
C ASP A 176 3.20 5.41 19.79
N ALA A 177 1.95 5.60 20.28
CA ALA A 177 0.76 5.59 19.43
C ALA A 177 0.81 6.74 18.39
N GLN A 178 1.24 7.93 18.80
CA GLN A 178 1.38 9.06 17.88
C GLN A 178 2.48 8.83 16.84
N GLY A 179 3.64 8.32 17.26
CA GLY A 179 4.74 7.95 16.38
C GLY A 179 4.31 6.90 15.35
N PHE A 180 3.56 5.87 15.78
CA PHE A 180 3.00 4.87 14.89
C PHE A 180 2.03 5.49 13.87
N ILE A 181 1.07 6.31 14.31
CA ILE A 181 0.08 6.97 13.44
C ILE A 181 0.77 7.82 12.38
N GLN A 182 1.78 8.60 12.76
CA GLN A 182 2.52 9.44 11.84
C GLN A 182 3.21 8.62 10.75
N GLN A 183 3.85 7.51 11.10
CA GLN A 183 4.53 6.66 10.12
C GLN A 183 3.54 5.87 9.25
N ALA A 184 2.45 5.35 9.83
CA ALA A 184 1.39 4.66 9.10
C ALA A 184 0.77 5.56 8.03
N SER A 185 0.52 6.84 8.34
CA SER A 185 0.06 7.85 7.38
C SER A 185 1.06 8.04 6.23
N GLY A 186 2.37 7.97 6.53
CA GLY A 186 3.45 8.01 5.52
C GLY A 186 3.40 6.88 4.50
N LEU A 187 2.85 5.72 4.85
CA LEU A 187 2.58 4.58 3.95
C LEU A 187 1.19 4.61 3.33
N ALA A 188 0.41 5.67 3.57
CA ALA A 188 -1.00 5.79 3.19
C ALA A 188 -1.88 4.66 3.75
N TRP A 189 -1.59 4.19 4.96
CA TRP A 189 -2.49 3.34 5.70
C TRP A 189 -3.64 4.19 6.26
N ARG A 190 -4.82 3.65 6.26
CA ARG A 190 -5.99 4.27 6.89
C ARG A 190 -5.93 4.01 8.38
N VAL A 191 -5.80 5.05 9.15
CA VAL A 191 -5.71 4.94 10.60
C VAL A 191 -7.00 5.40 11.25
N ASN A 192 -7.63 4.53 12.04
CA ASN A 192 -8.67 4.86 12.99
C ASN A 192 -8.05 4.93 14.38
N TRP A 193 -8.19 6.06 15.05
CA TRP A 193 -7.57 6.31 16.36
C TRP A 193 -8.60 6.24 17.47
N VAL A 194 -8.43 5.29 18.40
CA VAL A 194 -9.28 5.09 19.57
C VAL A 194 -8.57 5.55 20.83
N GLY A 195 -9.20 6.44 21.58
CA GLY A 195 -8.59 6.96 22.80
C GLY A 195 -9.40 8.05 23.50
N ILE A 196 -8.74 8.84 24.34
CA ILE A 196 -9.34 10.00 24.97
C ILE A 196 -9.29 11.16 23.96
N LEU A 197 -10.43 11.55 23.41
CA LEU A 197 -10.53 12.50 22.28
C LEU A 197 -9.82 13.82 22.55
N SER A 198 -9.93 14.37 23.77
CA SER A 198 -9.27 15.64 24.14
C SER A 198 -7.73 15.55 24.21
N LYS A 199 -7.17 14.33 24.21
CA LYS A 199 -5.71 14.08 24.21
C LYS A 199 -5.16 13.72 22.83
N MET A 200 -6.01 13.67 21.80
CA MET A 200 -5.60 13.33 20.46
C MET A 200 -4.97 14.55 19.76
N ALA A 201 -3.77 14.38 19.21
CA ALA A 201 -3.08 15.41 18.47
C ALA A 201 -3.84 15.73 17.16
N SER A 202 -4.25 17.01 17.01
CA SER A 202 -5.07 17.45 15.87
C SER A 202 -4.32 17.44 14.54
N HIS A 203 -2.99 17.58 14.56
CA HIS A 203 -2.15 17.60 13.36
C HIS A 203 -1.93 16.23 12.71
N LEU A 204 -2.22 15.14 13.44
CA LEU A 204 -2.08 13.80 12.87
C LEU A 204 -3.25 13.46 11.94
N ILE A 205 -2.91 12.96 10.76
CA ILE A 205 -3.88 12.58 9.74
C ILE A 205 -4.42 11.19 10.06
N VAL A 206 -5.70 11.12 10.35
CA VAL A 206 -6.42 9.86 10.62
C VAL A 206 -7.76 9.87 9.90
N GLN A 207 -8.28 8.67 9.58
CA GLN A 207 -9.57 8.49 8.95
C GLN A 207 -10.71 8.77 9.93
N GLY A 208 -10.59 8.28 11.16
CA GLY A 208 -11.56 8.47 12.23
C GLY A 208 -10.92 8.62 13.61
N ARG A 209 -11.63 9.31 14.51
CA ARG A 209 -11.29 9.44 15.92
C ARG A 209 -12.47 8.95 16.74
N TYR A 210 -12.20 8.03 17.65
CA TYR A 210 -13.21 7.34 18.45
C TYR A 210 -12.84 7.37 19.93
N SER A 211 -13.84 7.44 20.79
CA SER A 211 -13.64 7.19 22.23
C SER A 211 -13.63 5.69 22.53
N TYR A 212 -13.19 5.33 23.73
CA TYR A 212 -13.23 3.93 24.20
C TYR A 212 -14.66 3.42 24.42
N GLU A 213 -15.62 4.32 24.60
CA GLU A 213 -17.04 4.01 24.88
C GLU A 213 -17.83 3.72 23.61
N GLU A 214 -17.41 4.27 22.48
CA GLU A 214 -18.10 4.10 21.18
C GLU A 214 -18.00 2.67 20.63
N LEU A 215 -18.88 2.36 19.70
CA LEU A 215 -18.75 1.17 18.87
C LEU A 215 -17.75 1.45 17.74
N TRP A 216 -16.83 0.54 17.53
CA TRP A 216 -15.84 0.63 16.47
C TRP A 216 -16.26 -0.29 15.31
N PRO A 217 -16.45 0.25 14.08
CA PRO A 217 -16.85 -0.54 12.93
C PRO A 217 -15.64 -1.32 12.35
N VAL A 218 -15.05 -2.18 13.18
CA VAL A 218 -13.90 -3.03 12.81
C VAL A 218 -14.35 -4.08 11.81
N GLN A 219 -13.56 -4.27 10.75
CA GLN A 219 -13.77 -5.28 9.72
C GLN A 219 -12.82 -6.48 9.92
N SER A 220 -13.14 -7.61 9.29
CA SER A 220 -12.29 -8.81 9.36
C SER A 220 -10.93 -8.65 8.67
N SER A 221 -10.81 -7.69 7.77
CA SER A 221 -9.56 -7.31 7.10
C SER A 221 -8.68 -6.34 7.89
N ASP A 222 -9.18 -5.78 9.01
CA ASP A 222 -8.50 -4.73 9.76
C ASP A 222 -7.39 -5.27 10.67
N PHE A 223 -6.41 -4.41 10.90
CA PHE A 223 -5.28 -4.64 11.81
C PHE A 223 -5.43 -3.75 13.04
N LEU A 224 -5.30 -4.33 14.23
CA LEU A 224 -5.46 -3.61 15.48
C LEU A 224 -4.13 -3.53 16.22
N VAL A 225 -3.80 -2.35 16.76
CA VAL A 225 -2.58 -2.07 17.51
C VAL A 225 -2.96 -1.47 18.85
N MET A 226 -2.78 -2.24 19.93
CA MET A 226 -3.11 -1.83 21.29
C MET A 226 -1.88 -1.25 21.99
N MET A 227 -1.88 0.07 22.22
CA MET A 227 -0.81 0.86 22.85
C MET A 227 -1.35 1.69 24.02
N THR A 228 -2.23 1.10 24.82
CA THR A 228 -2.94 1.82 25.89
C THR A 228 -2.09 2.08 27.12
N HIS A 229 -1.07 1.26 27.37
CA HIS A 229 -0.30 1.19 28.63
C HIS A 229 -1.14 0.99 29.91
N ASP A 230 -2.39 0.53 29.74
CA ASP A 230 -3.39 0.41 30.79
C ASP A 230 -4.09 -0.95 30.67
N LEU A 231 -3.86 -1.82 31.66
CA LEU A 231 -4.37 -3.20 31.63
C LEU A 231 -5.90 -3.27 31.66
N GLU A 232 -6.56 -2.36 32.40
CA GLU A 232 -8.03 -2.34 32.47
C GLU A 232 -8.65 -1.93 31.13
N LYS A 233 -8.01 -1.00 30.42
CA LYS A 233 -8.43 -0.63 29.06
C LYS A 233 -8.22 -1.77 28.10
N ASP A 234 -7.08 -2.47 28.18
CA ASP A 234 -6.84 -3.63 27.32
C ASP A 234 -7.92 -4.70 27.50
N VAL A 235 -8.30 -5.00 28.77
CA VAL A 235 -9.39 -5.94 29.06
C VAL A 235 -10.68 -5.50 28.39
N LYS A 236 -11.09 -4.24 28.57
CA LYS A 236 -12.34 -3.70 27.97
C LYS A 236 -12.33 -3.73 26.45
N ILE A 237 -11.18 -3.44 25.83
CA ILE A 237 -11.02 -3.53 24.39
C ILE A 237 -11.19 -4.97 23.91
N LEU A 238 -10.49 -5.91 24.54
CA LEU A 238 -10.56 -7.33 24.18
C LEU A 238 -11.95 -7.91 24.40
N GLU A 239 -12.66 -7.56 25.50
CA GLU A 239 -14.06 -7.94 25.73
C GLU A 239 -14.97 -7.48 24.62
N LYS A 240 -14.84 -6.21 24.17
CA LYS A 240 -15.60 -5.69 23.03
C LYS A 240 -15.29 -6.44 21.74
N LEU A 241 -14.03 -6.74 21.46
CA LEU A 241 -13.62 -7.47 20.25
C LEU A 241 -14.12 -8.91 20.26
N ILE A 242 -14.05 -9.60 21.42
CA ILE A 242 -14.51 -10.98 21.55
C ILE A 242 -16.04 -11.05 21.43
N SER A 243 -16.76 -10.08 22.00
CA SER A 243 -18.22 -10.02 21.89
C SER A 243 -18.72 -9.57 20.51
N ALA A 244 -17.88 -8.93 19.72
CA ALA A 244 -18.22 -8.58 18.35
C ALA A 244 -18.26 -9.83 17.46
N SER A 245 -19.15 -9.87 16.51
CA SER A 245 -19.22 -10.98 15.52
C SER A 245 -18.10 -10.96 14.50
N CYS A 246 -17.21 -9.97 14.57
CA CYS A 246 -16.11 -9.76 13.62
C CYS A 246 -14.76 -10.12 14.24
N ARG A 247 -14.02 -10.99 13.59
CA ARG A 247 -12.64 -11.35 13.96
C ARG A 247 -11.68 -10.58 13.03
N PRO A 248 -10.91 -9.60 13.55
CA PRO A 248 -9.96 -8.85 12.74
C PRO A 248 -8.83 -9.73 12.20
N ALA A 249 -8.12 -9.25 11.18
CA ALA A 249 -6.99 -9.98 10.60
C ALA A 249 -5.80 -10.10 11.56
N TYR A 250 -5.66 -9.15 12.51
CA TYR A 250 -4.52 -9.09 13.42
C TYR A 250 -4.84 -8.22 14.64
N VAL A 251 -4.35 -8.64 15.82
CA VAL A 251 -4.40 -7.86 17.05
C VAL A 251 -3.02 -7.87 17.70
N GLY A 252 -2.31 -6.75 17.65
CA GLY A 252 -1.02 -6.59 18.30
C GLY A 252 -1.13 -5.86 19.64
N ILE A 253 -0.47 -6.36 20.67
CA ILE A 253 -0.49 -5.77 22.02
C ILE A 253 0.92 -5.32 22.40
N LEU A 254 1.09 -4.02 22.61
CA LEU A 254 2.36 -3.44 23.08
C LEU A 254 2.54 -3.69 24.56
N GLY A 255 3.71 -4.16 24.93
CA GLY A 255 4.13 -4.37 26.31
C GLY A 255 4.86 -5.68 26.53
N PRO A 256 5.45 -5.89 27.71
CA PRO A 256 6.23 -7.09 28.01
C PRO A 256 5.33 -8.34 28.09
N LYS A 257 5.91 -9.53 27.89
CA LYS A 257 5.21 -10.83 27.99
C LYS A 257 4.32 -10.96 29.22
N LYS A 258 4.80 -10.48 30.39
CA LYS A 258 4.03 -10.47 31.63
C LYS A 258 2.71 -9.72 31.55
N ARG A 259 2.58 -8.71 30.66
CA ARG A 259 1.31 -8.00 30.43
C ARG A 259 0.32 -8.93 29.74
N PHE A 260 0.75 -9.62 28.72
CA PHE A 260 -0.10 -10.58 28.02
C PHE A 260 -0.50 -11.76 28.92
N GLU A 261 0.41 -12.29 29.74
CA GLU A 261 0.10 -13.33 30.72
C GLU A 261 -1.03 -12.91 31.70
N LYS A 262 -1.03 -11.64 32.15
CA LYS A 262 -2.11 -11.11 33.01
C LYS A 262 -3.44 -11.05 32.25
N LEU A 263 -3.45 -10.63 30.99
CA LEU A 263 -4.65 -10.63 30.15
C LEU A 263 -5.16 -12.06 29.94
N GLN A 264 -4.28 -13.00 29.58
CA GLN A 264 -4.61 -14.41 29.40
C GLN A 264 -5.25 -15.01 30.67
N ASN A 265 -4.69 -14.72 31.86
CA ASN A 265 -5.23 -15.19 33.13
C ASN A 265 -6.59 -14.56 33.46
N HIS A 266 -6.83 -13.31 33.07
CA HIS A 266 -8.10 -12.63 33.30
C HIS A 266 -9.25 -13.30 32.52
N PHE A 267 -9.04 -13.61 31.25
CA PHE A 267 -10.06 -14.18 30.39
C PHE A 267 -10.34 -15.67 30.66
N LYS A 268 -9.41 -16.39 31.32
CA LYS A 268 -9.51 -17.84 31.60
C LYS A 268 -9.70 -18.72 30.35
N GLU A 269 -9.63 -18.13 29.18
CA GLU A 269 -9.74 -18.76 27.86
C GLU A 269 -8.48 -18.46 27.09
N ASP A 270 -8.17 -19.28 26.09
CA ASP A 270 -7.02 -19.05 25.23
C ASP A 270 -7.30 -17.90 24.25
N LEU A 271 -6.85 -16.69 24.60
CA LEU A 271 -7.05 -15.49 23.79
C LEU A 271 -6.53 -15.64 22.36
N VAL A 272 -5.47 -16.42 22.14
CA VAL A 272 -4.90 -16.67 20.82
C VAL A 272 -5.84 -17.50 19.94
N ARG A 273 -6.69 -18.34 20.55
CA ARG A 273 -7.75 -19.05 19.82
C ARG A 273 -8.91 -18.15 19.46
N LEU A 274 -9.24 -17.18 20.29
CA LEU A 274 -10.34 -16.24 20.09
C LEU A 274 -9.98 -15.17 19.05
N LEU A 275 -8.77 -14.63 19.14
CA LEU A 275 -8.29 -13.53 18.30
C LEU A 275 -6.87 -13.83 17.78
N PRO A 276 -6.49 -13.32 16.59
CA PRO A 276 -5.15 -13.46 16.02
C PRO A 276 -4.15 -12.52 16.70
N ILE A 277 -3.79 -12.85 17.98
CA ILE A 277 -2.99 -11.97 18.83
C ILE A 277 -1.49 -12.19 18.62
N SER A 278 -0.75 -11.08 18.50
CA SER A 278 0.71 -10.97 18.65
C SER A 278 1.05 -10.13 19.87
N ALA A 279 1.72 -10.74 20.86
CA ALA A 279 2.11 -10.08 22.11
C ALA A 279 3.39 -10.69 22.70
N PRO A 280 4.46 -9.93 22.87
CA PRO A 280 4.66 -8.52 22.48
C PRO A 280 4.54 -8.30 20.97
N ILE A 281 3.95 -7.17 20.58
CA ILE A 281 3.86 -6.75 19.18
C ILE A 281 5.22 -6.29 18.65
N GLY A 282 5.50 -6.57 17.38
CA GLY A 282 6.67 -6.08 16.65
C GLY A 282 7.73 -7.13 16.39
N LEU A 283 8.54 -6.92 15.36
CA LEU A 283 9.72 -7.73 15.10
C LEU A 283 10.85 -7.33 16.06
N ASP A 284 11.65 -8.30 16.48
CA ASP A 284 12.83 -8.07 17.32
C ASP A 284 13.96 -7.42 16.49
N ILE A 285 13.99 -6.09 16.50
CA ILE A 285 14.99 -5.27 15.79
C ILE A 285 15.80 -4.38 16.75
N GLY A 286 15.60 -4.54 18.08
CA GLY A 286 16.25 -3.70 19.09
C GLY A 286 15.68 -2.28 19.17
N ALA A 287 14.40 -2.11 18.84
CA ALA A 287 13.72 -0.81 18.85
C ALA A 287 13.51 -0.28 20.28
N GLU A 288 13.85 0.99 20.54
CA GLU A 288 13.70 1.65 21.84
C GLU A 288 12.80 2.90 21.79
N GLY A 289 12.97 3.76 20.80
CA GLY A 289 12.19 4.98 20.63
C GLY A 289 10.82 4.76 19.97
N PRO A 290 9.86 5.71 20.11
CA PRO A 290 8.52 5.60 19.53
C PRO A 290 8.53 5.33 18.02
N GLU A 291 9.43 5.97 17.29
CA GLU A 291 9.56 5.82 15.83
C GLU A 291 10.14 4.45 15.46
N GLU A 292 11.11 3.94 16.22
CA GLU A 292 11.72 2.62 16.02
C GLU A 292 10.72 1.51 16.38
N ILE A 293 9.97 1.67 17.47
CA ILE A 293 8.88 0.78 17.87
C ILE A 293 7.82 0.75 16.75
N ALA A 294 7.48 1.90 16.19
CA ALA A 294 6.56 1.96 15.07
C ALA A 294 7.08 1.16 13.85
N ILE A 295 8.37 1.28 13.50
CA ILE A 295 8.99 0.50 12.41
C ILE A 295 8.91 -1.01 12.71
N SER A 296 9.23 -1.42 13.93
CA SER A 296 9.14 -2.82 14.36
C SER A 296 7.74 -3.38 14.18
N ILE A 297 6.71 -2.67 14.67
CA ILE A 297 5.30 -3.04 14.57
C ILE A 297 4.85 -3.09 13.11
N MET A 298 5.15 -2.05 12.34
CA MET A 298 4.76 -1.98 10.93
C MET A 298 5.40 -3.08 10.09
N SER A 299 6.63 -3.46 10.41
CA SER A 299 7.33 -4.58 9.75
C SER A 299 6.63 -5.91 10.05
N GLU A 300 6.19 -6.16 11.28
CA GLU A 300 5.42 -7.35 11.63
C GLU A 300 4.06 -7.37 10.92
N ILE A 301 3.33 -6.25 10.92
CA ILE A 301 2.06 -6.12 10.24
C ILE A 301 2.20 -6.39 8.73
N LEU A 302 3.23 -5.82 8.09
CA LEU A 302 3.51 -6.06 6.66
C LEU A 302 3.88 -7.53 6.40
N SER A 303 4.65 -8.16 7.28
CA SER A 303 5.01 -9.57 7.13
C SER A 303 3.79 -10.47 7.27
N THR A 304 2.91 -10.21 8.24
CA THR A 304 1.64 -10.92 8.46
C THR A 304 0.71 -10.75 7.25
N LYS A 305 0.49 -9.51 6.79
CA LYS A 305 -0.34 -9.23 5.61
C LYS A 305 0.11 -9.97 4.36
N ASN A 306 1.42 -10.11 4.18
CA ASN A 306 2.03 -10.71 2.99
C ASN A 306 2.41 -12.19 3.19
N ASN A 307 1.99 -12.84 4.29
CA ASN A 307 2.37 -14.20 4.65
C ASN A 307 3.89 -14.42 4.62
N ARG A 308 4.64 -13.50 5.24
CA ARG A 308 6.10 -13.55 5.38
C ARG A 308 6.48 -13.70 6.84
N ASN A 309 7.69 -14.20 7.09
CA ASN A 309 8.20 -14.45 8.44
C ASN A 309 9.11 -13.35 9.00
N GLY A 310 9.30 -12.24 8.27
CA GLY A 310 10.15 -11.12 8.68
C GLY A 310 11.65 -11.39 8.65
N GLN A 311 12.11 -12.49 8.04
CA GLN A 311 13.53 -12.80 7.90
C GLN A 311 14.26 -11.85 6.95
N ARG A 312 15.61 -11.77 7.10
CA ARG A 312 16.46 -11.03 6.18
C ARG A 312 16.32 -11.59 4.75
N LEU A 313 16.17 -10.70 3.77
CA LEU A 313 16.07 -11.08 2.35
C LEU A 313 17.31 -11.84 1.86
N SER A 314 18.49 -11.55 2.41
CA SER A 314 19.74 -12.25 2.08
C SER A 314 19.75 -13.75 2.46
N LEU A 315 18.81 -14.20 3.27
CA LEU A 315 18.64 -15.61 3.67
C LEU A 315 17.64 -16.36 2.79
N ARG A 316 17.11 -15.71 1.76
CA ARG A 316 16.12 -16.31 0.85
C ARG A 316 16.81 -16.80 -0.43
N ASP A 317 16.48 -18.03 -0.83
CA ASP A 317 16.94 -18.62 -2.10
C ASP A 317 16.00 -18.30 -3.29
N ARG A 318 14.98 -17.45 -3.06
CA ARG A 318 13.97 -17.09 -4.08
C ARG A 318 14.09 -15.64 -4.47
N ALA A 319 13.53 -15.26 -5.62
CA ALA A 319 13.45 -13.86 -6.03
C ALA A 319 12.70 -13.01 -4.98
N ILE A 320 13.06 -11.72 -4.87
CA ILE A 320 12.52 -10.80 -3.84
C ILE A 320 10.98 -10.79 -3.84
N HIS A 321 10.40 -11.01 -5.00
CA HIS A 321 8.96 -10.87 -5.21
C HIS A 321 8.20 -12.22 -5.26
N GLU A 322 8.87 -13.33 -5.13
CA GLU A 322 8.29 -14.65 -4.91
C GLU A 322 8.20 -14.94 -3.41
#